data_7ba98af1eb809d9957f8127a32e4ee80
#
_entry.id   7ba98af1eb809d9957f8127a32e4ee80
#
_cell.length_a   1.000
_cell.length_b   1.000
_cell.length_c   1.000
_cell.angle_alpha   90.00
_cell.angle_beta   90.00
_cell.angle_gamma   90.00
#
_symmetry.space_group_name_H-M   'P 1'
#
loop_
_entity.id
_entity.type
_entity.pdbx_description
1 polymer ?
#
loop_
_entity_poly.entity_id
_entity_poly.type
_entity_poly.pdbx_seq_one_letter_code
_entity_poly.pdbx_strand_id
1 'polypeptide(L)'
;MIFKICGLKNKESVLCCEDNNADFFGIIFYEKSPRNITFNEAETLINTSKKLRIKPVGVFVDHEVNDLKKIISSLSLKYIQLHGSEDQLYIDEIKNKFDIKIIKKISINISEDLSIIYKFKNIDYLLFDYKPDNNELPGGNAKSFDWNLLKDLKINLPWFISGGINEKNIQNIQNLLNPNGIDLSSGVEVSKGIKSNSKINNLFKKFY
;
A
#
# COMPACT_ATOMS: atom_id res chain seq x y z
N MET A 1 -14.21 -6.56 2.97
CA MET A 1 -12.88 -6.04 3.38
C MET A 1 -11.97 -6.15 2.19
N ILE A 2 -11.27 -5.09 1.83
CA ILE A 2 -10.29 -5.07 0.74
C ILE A 2 -8.92 -5.49 1.28
N PHE A 3 -8.19 -6.36 0.58
CA PHE A 3 -6.83 -6.75 0.96
C PHE A 3 -5.80 -6.32 -0.07
N LYS A 4 -4.72 -5.69 0.41
CA LYS A 4 -3.55 -5.36 -0.39
C LYS A 4 -2.30 -5.99 0.23
N ILE A 5 -1.52 -6.71 -0.59
CA ILE A 5 -0.22 -7.24 -0.20
C ILE A 5 0.87 -6.44 -0.93
N CYS A 6 1.63 -5.66 -0.18
CA CYS A 6 2.56 -4.67 -0.72
C CYS A 6 3.99 -5.19 -0.82
N GLY A 7 4.68 -4.89 -1.92
CA GLY A 7 6.08 -5.25 -2.14
C GLY A 7 6.27 -6.69 -2.63
N LEU A 8 5.44 -7.14 -3.57
CA LEU A 8 5.64 -8.42 -4.26
C LEU A 8 6.73 -8.28 -5.32
N LYS A 9 7.55 -9.33 -5.47
CA LYS A 9 8.69 -9.35 -6.38
C LYS A 9 8.68 -10.54 -7.34
N ASN A 10 7.78 -11.50 -7.18
CA ASN A 10 7.73 -12.70 -8.01
C ASN A 10 6.28 -13.12 -8.30
N LYS A 11 6.13 -13.89 -9.37
CA LYS A 11 4.86 -14.38 -9.88
C LYS A 11 4.15 -15.31 -8.91
N GLU A 12 4.88 -16.15 -8.21
CA GLU A 12 4.35 -17.16 -7.29
C GLU A 12 3.59 -16.48 -6.14
N SER A 13 4.14 -15.37 -5.62
CA SER A 13 3.48 -14.58 -4.58
C SER A 13 2.24 -13.84 -5.10
N VAL A 14 2.24 -13.38 -6.37
CA VAL A 14 1.04 -12.78 -7.00
C VAL A 14 -0.08 -13.82 -7.11
N LEU A 15 0.24 -15.03 -7.58
CA LEU A 15 -0.72 -16.12 -7.68
C LEU A 15 -1.24 -16.55 -6.31
N CYS A 16 -0.35 -16.67 -5.31
CA CYS A 16 -0.75 -16.95 -3.94
C CYS A 16 -1.73 -15.89 -3.37
N CYS A 17 -1.50 -14.61 -3.68
CA CYS A 17 -2.41 -13.54 -3.28
C CYS A 17 -3.77 -13.65 -3.98
N GLU A 18 -3.80 -13.98 -5.29
CA GLU A 18 -5.04 -14.24 -6.03
C GLU A 18 -5.83 -15.41 -5.44
N ASP A 19 -5.17 -16.53 -5.15
CA ASP A 19 -5.79 -17.74 -4.56
C ASP A 19 -6.42 -17.46 -3.19
N ASN A 20 -5.87 -16.49 -2.45
CA ASN A 20 -6.40 -16.02 -1.17
C ASN A 20 -7.40 -14.86 -1.29
N ASN A 21 -7.84 -14.50 -2.50
CA ASN A 21 -8.77 -13.41 -2.75
C ASN A 21 -8.27 -12.02 -2.31
N ALA A 22 -6.96 -11.76 -2.37
CA ALA A 22 -6.46 -10.40 -2.25
C ALA A 22 -6.90 -9.56 -3.46
N ASP A 23 -7.24 -8.29 -3.22
CA ASP A 23 -7.74 -7.38 -4.25
C ASP A 23 -6.61 -6.65 -4.96
N PHE A 24 -5.53 -6.36 -4.23
CA PHE A 24 -4.39 -5.59 -4.73
C PHE A 24 -3.05 -6.19 -4.36
N PHE A 25 -2.06 -6.00 -5.23
CA PHE A 25 -0.66 -6.20 -4.89
C PHE A 25 0.16 -4.94 -5.20
N GLY A 26 1.06 -4.59 -4.29
CA GLY A 26 1.94 -3.42 -4.42
C GLY A 26 3.25 -3.77 -5.11
N ILE A 27 3.64 -2.95 -6.08
CA ILE A 27 4.92 -2.98 -6.79
C ILE A 27 5.69 -1.72 -6.38
N ILE A 28 6.81 -1.86 -5.69
CA ILE A 28 7.51 -0.71 -5.10
C ILE A 28 8.62 -0.22 -6.03
N PHE A 29 8.48 1.03 -6.47
CA PHE A 29 9.48 1.78 -7.23
C PHE A 29 10.17 2.78 -6.28
N TYR A 30 11.05 2.29 -5.42
CA TYR A 30 11.85 3.11 -4.51
C TYR A 30 13.17 2.42 -4.22
N GLU A 31 14.26 2.90 -4.79
CA GLU A 31 15.57 2.24 -4.79
C GLU A 31 16.11 1.89 -3.40
N LYS A 32 15.83 2.72 -2.39
CA LYS A 32 16.26 2.45 -1.00
C LYS A 32 15.46 1.34 -0.33
N SER A 33 14.35 0.91 -0.92
CA SER A 33 13.52 -0.17 -0.37
C SER A 33 14.11 -1.54 -0.70
N PRO A 34 14.20 -2.47 0.26
CA PRO A 34 14.57 -3.87 -0.03
C PRO A 34 13.52 -4.60 -0.88
N ARG A 35 12.35 -3.97 -1.05
CA ARG A 35 11.22 -4.45 -1.86
C ARG A 35 11.16 -3.79 -3.23
N ASN A 36 12.16 -2.95 -3.55
CA ASN A 36 12.26 -2.34 -4.87
C ASN A 36 12.40 -3.40 -5.95
N ILE A 37 11.78 -3.17 -7.09
CA ILE A 37 11.95 -3.99 -8.30
C ILE A 37 12.22 -3.11 -9.51
N THR A 38 12.84 -3.69 -10.50
CA THR A 38 13.12 -3.03 -11.79
C THR A 38 11.84 -2.89 -12.61
N PHE A 39 11.89 -2.01 -13.61
CA PHE A 39 10.78 -1.84 -14.57
C PHE A 39 10.39 -3.16 -15.26
N ASN A 40 11.38 -3.96 -15.71
CA ASN A 40 11.12 -5.22 -16.40
C ASN A 40 10.48 -6.28 -15.49
N GLU A 41 10.90 -6.34 -14.22
CA GLU A 41 10.26 -7.20 -13.22
C GLU A 41 8.81 -6.77 -12.98
N ALA A 42 8.56 -5.47 -12.85
CA ALA A 42 7.21 -4.92 -12.68
C ALA A 42 6.31 -5.26 -13.88
N GLU A 43 6.80 -5.07 -15.10
CA GLU A 43 6.08 -5.42 -16.32
C GLU A 43 5.71 -6.91 -16.35
N THR A 44 6.63 -7.79 -15.93
CA THR A 44 6.39 -9.23 -15.83
C THR A 44 5.24 -9.54 -14.85
N LEU A 45 5.23 -8.91 -13.66
CA LEU A 45 4.18 -9.11 -12.68
C LEU A 45 2.83 -8.58 -13.15
N ILE A 46 2.82 -7.40 -13.79
CA ILE A 46 1.62 -6.79 -14.34
C ILE A 46 1.04 -7.68 -15.46
N ASN A 47 1.89 -8.17 -16.37
CA ASN A 47 1.46 -9.08 -17.42
C ASN A 47 0.88 -10.39 -16.85
N THR A 48 1.44 -10.91 -15.78
CA THR A 48 0.89 -12.06 -15.06
C THR A 48 -0.52 -11.76 -14.55
N SER A 49 -0.73 -10.57 -13.98
CA SER A 49 -2.03 -10.21 -13.37
C SER A 49 -3.15 -9.88 -14.36
N LYS A 50 -2.85 -9.67 -15.66
CA LYS A 50 -3.87 -9.31 -16.67
C LYS A 50 -5.06 -10.27 -16.79
N LYS A 51 -4.85 -11.54 -16.43
CA LYS A 51 -5.88 -12.60 -16.46
C LYS A 51 -6.43 -12.94 -15.08
N LEU A 52 -6.04 -12.19 -14.05
CA LEU A 52 -6.42 -12.39 -12.66
C LEU A 52 -7.34 -11.27 -12.19
N ARG A 53 -8.00 -11.48 -11.05
CA ARG A 53 -8.84 -10.44 -10.40
C ARG A 53 -7.97 -9.42 -9.67
N ILE A 54 -6.85 -9.87 -9.08
CA ILE A 54 -5.92 -9.04 -8.32
C ILE A 54 -5.31 -7.95 -9.19
N LYS A 55 -5.28 -6.72 -8.68
CA LYS A 55 -4.85 -5.55 -9.44
C LYS A 55 -3.50 -5.01 -8.95
N PRO A 56 -2.60 -4.62 -9.87
CA PRO A 56 -1.34 -3.99 -9.51
C PRO A 56 -1.55 -2.55 -9.00
N VAL A 57 -0.79 -2.18 -7.97
CA VAL A 57 -0.66 -0.82 -7.46
C VAL A 57 0.82 -0.43 -7.51
N GLY A 58 1.18 0.55 -8.32
CA GLY A 58 2.53 1.13 -8.31
C GLY A 58 2.72 1.96 -7.05
N VAL A 59 3.76 1.69 -6.27
CA VAL A 59 4.05 2.40 -5.01
C VAL A 59 5.29 3.26 -5.20
N PHE A 60 5.15 4.56 -4.95
CA PHE A 60 6.13 5.59 -5.22
C PHE A 60 6.43 6.40 -3.96
N VAL A 61 7.65 6.91 -3.85
CA VAL A 61 8.10 7.78 -2.76
C VAL A 61 8.85 8.96 -3.37
N ASP A 62 8.24 10.14 -3.35
CA ASP A 62 8.81 11.42 -3.79
C ASP A 62 9.49 11.34 -5.18
N HIS A 63 8.87 10.63 -6.12
CA HIS A 63 9.36 10.54 -7.49
C HIS A 63 9.21 11.88 -8.20
N GLU A 64 10.17 12.16 -9.08
CA GLU A 64 9.99 13.26 -10.04
C GLU A 64 8.74 12.99 -10.89
N VAL A 65 7.88 14.00 -11.00
CA VAL A 65 6.55 13.85 -11.62
C VAL A 65 6.60 13.32 -13.05
N ASN A 66 7.64 13.73 -13.82
CA ASN A 66 7.79 13.29 -15.21
C ASN A 66 8.21 11.80 -15.29
N ASP A 67 9.01 11.31 -14.35
CA ASP A 67 9.39 9.89 -14.31
C ASP A 67 8.23 9.03 -13.85
N LEU A 68 7.46 9.48 -12.86
CA LEU A 68 6.21 8.83 -12.49
C LEU A 68 5.25 8.72 -13.69
N LYS A 69 5.05 9.80 -14.45
CA LYS A 69 4.21 9.80 -15.66
C LYS A 69 4.66 8.79 -16.70
N LYS A 70 5.97 8.64 -16.92
CA LYS A 70 6.52 7.61 -17.83
C LYS A 70 6.17 6.20 -17.34
N ILE A 71 6.39 5.92 -16.05
CA ILE A 71 6.10 4.59 -15.48
C ILE A 71 4.61 4.27 -15.58
N ILE A 72 3.72 5.21 -15.22
CA ILE A 72 2.27 5.03 -15.32
C ILE A 72 1.86 4.69 -16.76
N SER A 73 2.36 5.46 -17.74
CA SER A 73 2.02 5.25 -19.15
C SER A 73 2.52 3.92 -19.67
N SER A 74 3.81 3.63 -19.44
CA SER A 74 4.47 2.42 -20.00
C SER A 74 3.91 1.13 -19.41
N LEU A 75 3.57 1.12 -18.12
CA LEU A 75 2.99 -0.03 -17.44
C LEU A 75 1.44 -0.03 -17.43
N SER A 76 0.81 0.99 -18.01
CA SER A 76 -0.65 1.15 -18.03
C SER A 76 -1.28 1.02 -16.65
N LEU A 77 -0.64 1.57 -15.63
CA LEU A 77 -1.10 1.50 -14.24
C LEU A 77 -2.45 2.21 -14.08
N LYS A 78 -3.38 1.57 -13.40
CA LYS A 78 -4.69 2.14 -13.03
C LYS A 78 -4.78 2.54 -11.56
N TYR A 79 -3.85 2.05 -10.74
CA TYR A 79 -3.75 2.36 -9.32
C TYR A 79 -2.31 2.73 -8.98
N ILE A 80 -2.13 3.84 -8.28
CA ILE A 80 -0.84 4.22 -7.69
C ILE A 80 -1.01 4.53 -6.21
N GLN A 81 0.05 4.34 -5.46
CA GLN A 81 0.16 4.73 -4.07
C GLN A 81 1.29 5.74 -3.92
N LEU A 82 0.95 6.94 -3.46
CA LEU A 82 1.89 8.00 -3.12
C LEU A 82 2.25 7.84 -1.64
N HIS A 83 3.47 7.37 -1.39
CA HIS A 83 3.91 6.93 -0.07
C HIS A 83 4.92 7.87 0.58
N GLY A 84 5.30 8.93 -0.10
CA GLY A 84 6.19 10.01 0.34
C GLY A 84 5.43 11.25 0.83
N SER A 85 6.05 12.38 0.64
CA SER A 85 5.58 13.72 1.05
C SER A 85 4.89 14.48 -0.09
N GLU A 86 4.52 13.78 -1.18
CA GLU A 86 3.83 14.37 -2.34
C GLU A 86 2.63 15.22 -1.90
N ASP A 87 2.59 16.47 -2.34
CA ASP A 87 1.58 17.45 -1.98
C ASP A 87 0.35 17.44 -2.92
N GLN A 88 -0.57 18.37 -2.69
CA GLN A 88 -1.78 18.48 -3.50
C GLN A 88 -1.50 18.88 -4.96
N LEU A 89 -0.50 19.73 -5.20
CA LEU A 89 -0.17 20.15 -6.56
C LEU A 89 0.35 18.96 -7.38
N TYR A 90 1.17 18.12 -6.76
CA TYR A 90 1.64 16.88 -7.35
C TYR A 90 0.48 15.93 -7.71
N ILE A 91 -0.48 15.77 -6.81
CA ILE A 91 -1.67 14.93 -7.02
C ILE A 91 -2.50 15.47 -8.19
N ASP A 92 -2.77 16.76 -8.21
CA ASP A 92 -3.57 17.40 -9.26
C ASP A 92 -2.89 17.27 -10.63
N GLU A 93 -1.57 17.42 -10.71
CA GLU A 93 -0.81 17.25 -11.95
C GLU A 93 -0.93 15.83 -12.51
N ILE A 94 -0.90 14.82 -11.64
CA ILE A 94 -1.08 13.42 -12.06
C ILE A 94 -2.52 13.15 -12.48
N LYS A 95 -3.52 13.60 -11.70
CA LYS A 95 -4.94 13.41 -12.01
C LYS A 95 -5.39 14.11 -13.29
N ASN A 96 -4.83 15.28 -13.59
CA ASN A 96 -5.11 16.00 -14.83
C ASN A 96 -4.60 15.25 -16.09
N LYS A 97 -3.57 14.42 -15.93
CA LYS A 97 -2.95 13.68 -17.04
C LYS A 97 -3.52 12.28 -17.21
N PHE A 98 -3.94 11.62 -16.12
CA PHE A 98 -4.29 10.21 -16.12
C PHE A 98 -5.62 9.94 -15.39
N ASP A 99 -6.45 9.09 -16.01
CA ASP A 99 -7.60 8.47 -15.32
C ASP A 99 -7.11 7.27 -14.50
N ILE A 100 -6.64 7.55 -13.29
CA ILE A 100 -6.12 6.57 -12.34
C ILE A 100 -6.67 6.78 -10.93
N LYS A 101 -6.59 5.75 -10.12
CA LYS A 101 -6.93 5.79 -8.69
C LYS A 101 -5.68 6.03 -7.86
N ILE A 102 -5.76 6.99 -6.94
CA ILE A 102 -4.66 7.37 -6.05
C ILE A 102 -4.96 6.93 -4.62
N ILE A 103 -4.02 6.17 -4.04
CA ILE A 103 -3.95 5.86 -2.62
C ILE A 103 -2.91 6.81 -2.01
N LYS A 104 -3.33 7.73 -1.13
CA LYS A 104 -2.39 8.63 -0.43
C LYS A 104 -2.08 8.11 0.96
N LYS A 105 -0.80 7.89 1.24
CA LYS A 105 -0.35 7.52 2.59
C LYS A 105 -0.41 8.73 3.51
N ILE A 106 -0.89 8.48 4.73
CA ILE A 106 -0.87 9.39 5.88
C ILE A 106 -0.05 8.71 6.98
N SER A 107 1.04 9.36 7.37
CA SER A 107 1.90 8.88 8.46
C SER A 107 1.35 9.29 9.80
N ILE A 108 1.13 8.33 10.71
CA ILE A 108 0.49 8.56 12.01
C ILE A 108 1.41 8.09 13.14
N ASN A 109 1.57 8.95 14.15
CA ASN A 109 2.17 8.64 15.43
C ASN A 109 1.36 9.23 16.58
N ILE A 110 0.78 10.43 16.38
CA ILE A 110 -0.05 11.16 17.35
C ILE A 110 -1.33 11.68 16.68
N SER A 111 -2.30 12.11 17.48
CA SER A 111 -3.61 12.59 16.99
C SER A 111 -3.50 13.79 16.04
N GLU A 112 -2.54 14.67 16.26
CA GLU A 112 -2.31 15.89 15.47
C GLU A 112 -1.94 15.56 14.01
N ASP A 113 -1.30 14.40 13.77
CA ASP A 113 -0.95 13.95 12.43
C ASP A 113 -2.20 13.74 11.54
N LEU A 114 -3.36 13.49 12.12
CA LEU A 114 -4.61 13.28 11.39
C LEU A 114 -5.13 14.54 10.69
N SER A 115 -4.74 15.73 11.15
CA SER A 115 -5.16 17.00 10.55
C SER A 115 -4.78 17.16 9.07
N ILE A 116 -3.72 16.47 8.62
CA ILE A 116 -3.24 16.51 7.24
C ILE A 116 -4.23 15.91 6.24
N ILE A 117 -5.14 15.03 6.69
CA ILE A 117 -6.13 14.36 5.83
C ILE A 117 -6.96 15.39 5.05
N TYR A 118 -7.35 16.48 5.70
CA TYR A 118 -8.21 17.51 5.13
C TYR A 118 -7.52 18.39 4.08
N LYS A 119 -6.19 18.26 3.91
CA LYS A 119 -5.43 18.98 2.89
C LYS A 119 -5.51 18.32 1.51
N PHE A 120 -5.88 17.02 1.46
CA PHE A 120 -5.89 16.28 0.21
C PHE A 120 -7.28 16.22 -0.42
N LYS A 121 -7.32 16.51 -1.72
CA LYS A 121 -8.49 16.38 -2.61
C LYS A 121 -8.10 15.49 -3.80
N ASN A 122 -9.10 15.04 -4.56
CA ASN A 122 -8.88 14.25 -5.78
C ASN A 122 -8.08 12.95 -5.54
N ILE A 123 -8.11 12.40 -4.32
CA ILE A 123 -7.61 11.08 -3.98
C ILE A 123 -8.76 10.10 -3.85
N ASP A 124 -8.50 8.82 -4.09
CA ASP A 124 -9.54 7.79 -4.08
C ASP A 124 -9.52 6.97 -2.79
N TYR A 125 -8.36 6.85 -2.17
CA TYR A 125 -8.17 6.12 -0.91
C TYR A 125 -7.15 6.83 -0.03
N LEU A 126 -7.34 6.72 1.28
CA LEU A 126 -6.32 7.00 2.27
C LEU A 126 -5.65 5.69 2.70
N LEU A 127 -4.38 5.75 3.10
CA LEU A 127 -3.67 4.66 3.74
C LEU A 127 -2.98 5.18 4.98
N PHE A 128 -3.40 4.70 6.16
CA PHE A 128 -2.77 5.06 7.43
C PHE A 128 -1.65 4.10 7.74
N ASP A 129 -0.45 4.62 7.93
CA ASP A 129 0.76 3.86 8.25
C ASP A 129 1.52 4.50 9.40
N TYR A 130 2.35 3.72 10.07
CA TYR A 130 3.26 4.21 11.10
C TYR A 130 4.14 5.36 10.56
N LYS A 131 4.27 6.43 11.34
CA LYS A 131 5.16 7.55 11.03
C LYS A 131 6.59 7.17 11.41
N PRO A 132 7.49 6.99 10.41
CA PRO A 132 8.86 6.59 10.68
C PRO A 132 9.65 7.73 11.32
N ASP A 133 10.69 7.38 12.10
CA ASP A 133 11.71 8.31 12.54
C ASP A 133 12.60 8.76 11.36
N ASN A 134 13.33 9.88 11.54
CA ASN A 134 14.15 10.48 10.47
C ASN A 134 15.18 9.52 9.83
N ASN A 135 15.60 8.48 10.54
CA ASN A 135 16.58 7.50 10.05
C ASN A 135 15.94 6.21 9.53
N GLU A 136 14.61 6.14 9.43
CA GLU A 136 13.89 4.97 8.97
C GLU A 136 13.39 5.13 7.54
N LEU A 137 13.11 4.01 6.89
CA LEU A 137 12.43 4.03 5.60
C LEU A 137 10.97 4.53 5.76
N PRO A 138 10.39 5.15 4.73
CA PRO A 138 9.03 5.70 4.79
C PRO A 138 7.94 4.64 5.01
N GLY A 139 8.28 3.36 4.95
CA GLY A 139 7.35 2.26 5.23
C GLY A 139 8.05 0.91 5.36
N GLY A 140 7.29 -0.10 5.79
CA GLY A 140 7.77 -1.48 5.92
C GLY A 140 8.72 -1.73 7.10
N ASN A 141 8.65 -0.90 8.14
CA ASN A 141 9.48 -0.97 9.34
C ASN A 141 9.02 -2.03 10.35
N ALA A 142 7.93 -2.73 10.08
CA ALA A 142 7.28 -3.68 10.98
C ALA A 142 6.82 -3.06 12.32
N LYS A 143 6.71 -1.73 12.38
CA LYS A 143 6.19 -0.97 13.52
C LYS A 143 4.74 -0.60 13.27
N SER A 144 3.95 -0.51 14.34
CA SER A 144 2.58 0.00 14.32
C SER A 144 2.47 1.26 15.17
N PHE A 145 1.48 2.08 14.86
CA PHE A 145 1.05 3.19 15.70
C PHE A 145 -0.12 2.76 16.59
N ASP A 146 -0.55 3.61 17.51
CA ASP A 146 -1.75 3.33 18.31
C ASP A 146 -3.01 3.44 17.44
N TRP A 147 -3.61 2.31 17.10
CA TRP A 147 -4.81 2.25 16.27
C TRP A 147 -6.04 2.90 16.90
N ASN A 148 -6.07 3.12 18.22
CA ASN A 148 -7.15 3.86 18.86
C ASN A 148 -7.28 5.29 18.34
N LEU A 149 -6.21 5.88 17.80
CA LEU A 149 -6.23 7.18 17.15
C LEU A 149 -7.23 7.26 15.97
N LEU A 150 -7.57 6.11 15.36
CA LEU A 150 -8.49 6.04 14.23
C LEU A 150 -9.92 5.66 14.64
N LYS A 151 -10.17 5.30 15.90
CA LYS A 151 -11.45 4.73 16.34
C LYS A 151 -12.64 5.64 16.10
N ASP A 152 -12.48 6.94 16.39
CA ASP A 152 -13.55 7.93 16.29
C ASP A 152 -13.41 8.84 15.07
N LEU A 153 -12.51 8.49 14.16
CA LEU A 153 -12.21 9.29 12.99
C LEU A 153 -13.31 9.15 11.94
N LYS A 154 -14.01 10.25 11.67
CA LYS A 154 -15.03 10.33 10.61
C LYS A 154 -14.36 10.69 9.29
N ILE A 155 -14.22 9.70 8.43
CA ILE A 155 -13.60 9.83 7.11
C ILE A 155 -14.64 9.51 6.04
N ASN A 156 -14.81 10.42 5.09
CA ASN A 156 -15.74 10.22 3.95
C ASN A 156 -15.09 9.47 2.77
N LEU A 157 -13.79 9.21 2.82
CA LEU A 157 -13.06 8.45 1.81
C LEU A 157 -12.82 7.01 2.30
N PRO A 158 -12.86 6.03 1.40
CA PRO A 158 -12.43 4.69 1.75
C PRO A 158 -10.94 4.68 2.14
N TRP A 159 -10.60 3.88 3.13
CA TRP A 159 -9.27 3.88 3.70
C TRP A 159 -8.73 2.50 4.05
N PHE A 160 -7.42 2.39 3.97
CA PHE A 160 -6.64 1.24 4.39
C PHE A 160 -5.93 1.51 5.71
N ILE A 161 -5.83 0.48 6.52
CA ILE A 161 -4.90 0.45 7.64
C ILE A 161 -3.66 -0.34 7.27
N SER A 162 -2.48 0.17 7.65
CA SER A 162 -1.18 -0.45 7.49
C SER A 162 -0.36 -0.30 8.78
N GLY A 163 0.91 -0.69 8.77
CA GLY A 163 1.83 -0.55 9.92
C GLY A 163 1.83 -1.76 10.84
N GLY A 164 2.83 -2.65 10.68
CA GLY A 164 3.10 -3.77 11.58
C GLY A 164 2.04 -4.87 11.63
N ILE A 165 1.08 -4.87 10.70
CA ILE A 165 -0.01 -5.86 10.65
C ILE A 165 0.54 -7.23 10.27
N ASN A 166 0.13 -8.26 11.02
CA ASN A 166 0.57 -9.64 10.85
C ASN A 166 -0.49 -10.62 11.39
N GLU A 167 -0.24 -11.90 11.29
CA GLU A 167 -1.15 -12.97 11.72
C GLU A 167 -1.58 -12.87 13.20
N LYS A 168 -0.74 -12.28 14.07
CA LYS A 168 -1.03 -12.21 15.51
C LYS A 168 -1.98 -11.07 15.89
N ASN A 169 -2.02 -10.00 15.09
CA ASN A 169 -2.75 -8.78 15.43
C ASN A 169 -3.86 -8.40 14.44
N ILE A 170 -3.99 -9.10 13.32
CA ILE A 170 -4.98 -8.76 12.29
C ILE A 170 -6.43 -8.83 12.80
N GLN A 171 -6.76 -9.75 13.71
CA GLN A 171 -8.09 -9.85 14.31
C GLN A 171 -8.43 -8.64 15.20
N ASN A 172 -7.42 -8.02 15.82
CA ASN A 172 -7.62 -6.83 16.64
C ASN A 172 -8.14 -5.65 15.82
N ILE A 173 -7.78 -5.58 14.53
CA ILE A 173 -8.26 -4.54 13.61
C ILE A 173 -9.77 -4.64 13.46
N GLN A 174 -10.32 -5.83 13.25
CA GLN A 174 -11.76 -6.05 13.10
C GLN A 174 -12.55 -5.68 14.36
N ASN A 175 -11.96 -5.92 15.54
CA ASN A 175 -12.59 -5.62 16.82
C ASN A 175 -12.53 -4.12 17.17
N LEU A 176 -11.49 -3.43 16.74
CA LEU A 176 -11.22 -2.04 17.13
C LEU A 176 -11.68 -1.04 16.09
N LEU A 177 -11.52 -1.36 14.81
CA LEU A 177 -11.70 -0.45 13.69
C LEU A 177 -12.60 -1.08 12.62
N ASN A 178 -13.13 -0.23 11.76
CA ASN A 178 -13.89 -0.67 10.58
C ASN A 178 -13.27 -0.06 9.29
N PRO A 179 -12.03 -0.42 8.92
CA PRO A 179 -11.40 0.06 7.70
C PRO A 179 -12.06 -0.55 6.47
N ASN A 180 -11.99 0.12 5.33
CA ASN A 180 -12.40 -0.46 4.05
C ASN A 180 -11.41 -1.53 3.58
N GLY A 181 -10.12 -1.38 3.96
CA GLY A 181 -9.09 -2.32 3.58
C GLY A 181 -7.92 -2.44 4.56
N ILE A 182 -7.15 -3.49 4.38
CA ILE A 182 -5.92 -3.78 5.12
C ILE A 182 -4.77 -3.90 4.13
N ASP A 183 -3.68 -3.15 4.37
CA ASP A 183 -2.44 -3.24 3.61
C ASP A 183 -1.34 -3.94 4.42
N LEU A 184 -0.80 -5.00 3.88
CA LEU A 184 0.20 -5.84 4.52
C LEU A 184 1.50 -5.83 3.73
N SER A 185 2.63 -5.75 4.42
CA SER A 185 3.93 -5.89 3.80
C SER A 185 4.85 -6.82 4.61
N SER A 186 5.52 -6.30 5.64
CA SER A 186 6.49 -7.04 6.44
C SER A 186 5.89 -8.20 7.23
N GLY A 187 4.62 -8.13 7.63
CA GLY A 187 3.95 -9.16 8.41
C GLY A 187 3.79 -10.51 7.70
N VAL A 188 3.93 -10.52 6.37
CA VAL A 188 3.89 -11.75 5.55
C VAL A 188 5.24 -12.06 4.89
N GLU A 189 6.35 -11.60 5.47
CA GLU A 189 7.71 -11.86 5.00
C GLU A 189 8.43 -12.89 5.87
N VAL A 190 9.32 -13.69 5.27
CA VAL A 190 10.27 -14.55 6.00
C VAL A 190 11.52 -13.78 6.39
N SER A 191 11.95 -12.86 5.53
CA SER A 191 13.00 -11.88 5.79
C SER A 191 12.68 -10.59 5.03
N LYS A 192 13.35 -9.50 5.38
CA LYS A 192 13.07 -8.16 4.82
C LYS A 192 13.11 -8.18 3.29
N GLY A 193 11.97 -7.93 2.65
CA GLY A 193 11.81 -7.92 1.19
C GLY A 193 11.45 -9.28 0.56
N ILE A 194 11.37 -10.38 1.32
CA ILE A 194 11.05 -11.72 0.80
C ILE A 194 9.71 -12.18 1.37
N LYS A 195 8.68 -12.23 0.54
CA LYS A 195 7.35 -12.71 0.90
C LYS A 195 7.32 -14.21 1.16
N SER A 196 6.43 -14.62 2.05
CA SER A 196 6.17 -16.03 2.35
C SER A 196 4.75 -16.38 1.97
N ASN A 197 4.59 -17.26 0.99
CA ASN A 197 3.28 -17.74 0.58
C ASN A 197 2.58 -18.48 1.73
N SER A 198 3.33 -19.18 2.59
CA SER A 198 2.76 -19.83 3.77
C SER A 198 2.22 -18.81 4.79
N LYS A 199 2.94 -17.70 5.03
CA LYS A 199 2.43 -16.62 5.91
C LYS A 199 1.23 -15.89 5.31
N ILE A 200 1.21 -15.69 3.99
CA ILE A 200 0.04 -15.14 3.29
C ILE A 200 -1.16 -16.07 3.52
N ASN A 201 -1.03 -17.35 3.22
CA ASN A 201 -2.09 -18.34 3.43
C ASN A 201 -2.59 -18.40 4.87
N ASN A 202 -1.68 -18.41 5.85
CA ASN A 202 -2.03 -18.48 7.27
C ASN A 202 -2.78 -17.22 7.73
N LEU A 203 -2.35 -16.05 7.25
CA LEU A 203 -3.00 -14.78 7.59
C LEU A 203 -4.46 -14.75 7.10
N PHE A 204 -4.71 -15.16 5.86
CA PHE A 204 -6.06 -15.20 5.31
C PHE A 204 -6.94 -16.25 5.98
N LYS A 205 -6.41 -17.46 6.26
CA LYS A 205 -7.12 -18.49 7.05
C LYS A 205 -7.51 -18.01 8.44
N LYS A 206 -6.72 -17.11 9.04
CA LYS A 206 -7.00 -16.59 10.36
C LYS A 206 -8.00 -15.43 10.34
N PHE A 207 -8.07 -14.73 9.22
CA PHE A 207 -8.98 -13.61 9.04
C PHE A 207 -10.40 -14.07 8.74
N TYR A 208 -10.56 -15.14 7.95
CA TYR A 208 -11.83 -15.77 7.59
C TYR A 208 -12.14 -16.96 8.50
#